data_0430073c256ed13e3c860ccc848697ce
#
_entry.id   0430073c256ed13e3c860ccc848697ce
#
_cell.length_a   1.000
_cell.length_b   1.000
_cell.length_c   1.000
_cell.angle_alpha   90.00
_cell.angle_beta   90.00
_cell.angle_gamma   90.00
#
_symmetry.space_group_name_H-M   'P 1'
#
loop_
_entity.id
_entity.type
_entity.pdbx_description
1 polymer ?
#
loop_
_entity_poly.entity_id
_entity_poly.type
_entity_poly.pdbx_seq_one_letter_code
_entity_poly.pdbx_strand_id
1 'polypeptide(L)'
;EHIRFGNAEIKSGVYGQNPYAYMMSSFKEGNYNTLNTSLNITQDLSFLTKGLSVKALVNFKNWSESTYNRSITPYYYKVKDGSYDFGTNQYELQTLQTGSDYVSQSDISKSADQTFYFDFRADWKRSFGDHNLTAMLMYMMREYRSSVLPNRNQGYSGRLTYDYSSRYLFEFNFGYNGSERLASGERFEFFPAASVGWVVSSEKFWEPMSKYVDHLKLRASYGLVGSDEFNGSAPHFLYQNNISIGAGHSFWTGLPSNEINRKGPAFYVLAVENAGWEHVKKFDVGFDMSLFNQLNITFDYFRDHRDRILMARSSWPNMLGYWGSLPWSNIGEVINRGVELSVNWNKRFGKDWIVDFRGNFTYNQNEYK
;
A
#
# COMPACT_ATOMS: atom_id res chain seq x y z
N GLU A 1 -31.54 -32.00 -25.99
CA GLU A 1 -30.71 -31.60 -27.16
C GLU A 1 -29.60 -30.71 -26.71
N HIS A 2 -28.37 -31.03 -27.09
CA HIS A 2 -27.19 -30.20 -26.80
C HIS A 2 -26.91 -29.21 -27.96
N ILE A 3 -26.22 -28.11 -27.62
CA ILE A 3 -25.78 -27.16 -28.66
C ILE A 3 -24.64 -27.77 -29.47
N ARG A 4 -24.77 -27.73 -30.81
CA ARG A 4 -23.78 -28.22 -31.75
C ARG A 4 -22.90 -27.08 -32.23
N PHE A 5 -21.61 -27.09 -31.86
CA PHE A 5 -20.66 -26.10 -32.30
C PHE A 5 -19.82 -26.58 -33.47
N GLY A 6 -19.76 -25.76 -34.53
CA GLY A 6 -18.84 -26.01 -35.64
C GLY A 6 -17.39 -25.78 -35.17
N ASN A 7 -16.47 -26.67 -35.58
CA ASN A 7 -15.06 -26.51 -35.31
C ASN A 7 -14.20 -27.17 -36.37
N ALA A 8 -12.90 -26.87 -36.38
CA ALA A 8 -11.92 -27.51 -37.25
C ALA A 8 -10.81 -28.12 -36.41
N GLU A 9 -10.36 -29.28 -36.84
CA GLU A 9 -9.17 -29.93 -36.30
C GLU A 9 -7.93 -29.30 -36.93
N ILE A 10 -7.08 -28.65 -36.12
CA ILE A 10 -5.84 -28.02 -36.57
C ILE A 10 -4.73 -29.07 -36.67
N LYS A 11 -4.68 -30.00 -35.71
CA LYS A 11 -3.75 -31.11 -35.63
C LYS A 11 -4.45 -32.24 -34.89
N SER A 12 -4.05 -33.49 -35.12
CA SER A 12 -4.67 -34.65 -34.49
C SER A 12 -4.95 -34.44 -32.99
N GLY A 13 -6.22 -34.40 -32.61
CA GLY A 13 -6.69 -34.14 -31.25
C GLY A 13 -6.62 -32.69 -30.78
N VAL A 14 -6.22 -31.74 -31.65
CA VAL A 14 -6.17 -30.32 -31.33
C VAL A 14 -7.20 -29.56 -32.19
N TYR A 15 -8.15 -28.93 -31.53
CA TYR A 15 -9.25 -28.20 -32.18
C TYR A 15 -9.00 -26.70 -32.15
N GLY A 16 -9.54 -25.96 -33.13
CA GLY A 16 -9.55 -24.53 -33.14
C GLY A 16 -10.35 -23.96 -31.95
N GLN A 17 -10.04 -22.77 -31.54
CA GLN A 17 -10.88 -22.07 -30.56
C GLN A 17 -12.14 -21.55 -31.24
N ASN A 18 -13.31 -22.04 -30.82
CA ASN A 18 -14.59 -21.46 -31.20
C ASN A 18 -15.01 -20.46 -30.12
N PRO A 19 -14.96 -19.12 -30.38
CA PRO A 19 -15.26 -18.09 -29.39
C PRO A 19 -16.66 -18.21 -28.80
N TYR A 20 -17.64 -18.59 -29.63
CA TYR A 20 -19.01 -18.73 -29.18
C TYR A 20 -19.16 -19.97 -28.25
N ALA A 21 -18.56 -21.09 -28.61
CA ALA A 21 -18.54 -22.26 -27.73
C ALA A 21 -17.85 -21.95 -26.41
N TYR A 22 -16.74 -21.23 -26.43
CA TYR A 22 -16.03 -20.80 -25.21
C TYR A 22 -16.90 -19.91 -24.32
N MET A 23 -17.60 -18.95 -24.93
CA MET A 23 -18.47 -18.00 -24.22
C MET A 23 -19.70 -18.71 -23.61
N MET A 24 -20.23 -19.73 -24.29
CA MET A 24 -21.42 -20.47 -23.86
C MET A 24 -21.11 -21.68 -22.95
N SER A 25 -19.86 -22.13 -22.89
CA SER A 25 -19.48 -23.36 -22.21
C SER A 25 -19.06 -23.15 -20.74
N SER A 26 -18.80 -21.93 -20.29
CA SER A 26 -18.40 -21.70 -18.90
C SER A 26 -18.84 -20.35 -18.38
N PHE A 27 -19.16 -20.31 -17.10
CA PHE A 27 -19.40 -19.09 -16.37
C PHE A 27 -18.90 -19.20 -14.92
N LYS A 28 -18.50 -18.07 -14.38
CA LYS A 28 -18.03 -17.95 -13.01
C LYS A 28 -19.09 -17.20 -12.18
N GLU A 29 -19.47 -17.81 -11.08
CA GLU A 29 -20.28 -17.15 -10.06
C GLU A 29 -19.42 -16.80 -8.86
N GLY A 30 -19.61 -15.58 -8.33
CA GLY A 30 -18.88 -15.09 -7.16
C GLY A 30 -19.80 -14.40 -6.18
N ASN A 31 -19.61 -14.67 -4.90
CA ASN A 31 -20.26 -13.99 -3.81
C ASN A 31 -19.20 -13.25 -2.99
N TYR A 32 -19.39 -11.94 -2.84
CA TYR A 32 -18.47 -11.03 -2.16
C TYR A 32 -19.19 -10.35 -1.01
N ASN A 33 -18.66 -10.49 0.19
CA ASN A 33 -19.25 -9.89 1.37
C ASN A 33 -18.19 -9.04 2.10
N THR A 34 -18.59 -7.85 2.53
CA THR A 34 -17.78 -7.01 3.41
C THR A 34 -18.61 -6.58 4.60
N LEU A 35 -18.20 -6.99 5.79
CA LEU A 35 -18.74 -6.48 7.04
C LEU A 35 -17.70 -5.50 7.62
N ASN A 36 -18.14 -4.26 7.89
CA ASN A 36 -17.32 -3.26 8.55
C ASN A 36 -18.13 -2.64 9.69
N THR A 37 -17.70 -2.90 10.93
CA THR A 37 -18.37 -2.45 12.14
C THR A 37 -17.43 -1.59 12.95
N SER A 38 -17.89 -0.41 13.36
CA SER A 38 -17.15 0.52 14.20
C SER A 38 -17.94 0.90 15.42
N LEU A 39 -17.27 0.88 16.57
CA LEU A 39 -17.77 1.45 17.82
C LEU A 39 -16.88 2.63 18.19
N ASN A 40 -17.48 3.81 18.32
CA ASN A 40 -16.77 5.03 18.66
C ASN A 40 -17.38 5.60 19.95
N ILE A 41 -16.56 5.71 20.99
CA ILE A 41 -16.95 6.24 22.29
C ILE A 41 -16.16 7.53 22.52
N THR A 42 -16.85 8.61 22.82
CA THR A 42 -16.22 9.89 23.17
C THR A 42 -16.75 10.33 24.50
N GLN A 43 -15.84 10.67 25.43
CA GLN A 43 -16.18 11.19 26.74
C GLN A 43 -15.48 12.52 26.96
N ASP A 44 -16.26 13.55 27.28
CA ASP A 44 -15.73 14.81 27.77
C ASP A 44 -15.34 14.66 29.25
N LEU A 45 -14.09 15.00 29.54
CA LEU A 45 -13.53 14.98 30.89
C LEU A 45 -13.21 16.40 31.40
N SER A 46 -13.91 17.40 30.90
CA SER A 46 -13.73 18.80 31.29
C SER A 46 -13.96 19.05 32.78
N PHE A 47 -14.64 18.12 33.47
CA PHE A 47 -14.77 18.13 34.94
C PHE A 47 -13.48 17.84 35.70
N LEU A 48 -12.52 17.09 35.09
CA LEU A 48 -11.20 16.85 35.66
C LEU A 48 -10.26 18.02 35.33
N THR A 49 -10.19 18.39 34.06
CA THR A 49 -9.46 19.56 33.58
C THR A 49 -10.10 20.10 32.31
N LYS A 50 -10.27 21.44 32.27
CA LYS A 50 -10.91 22.09 31.14
C LYS A 50 -10.23 21.73 29.82
N GLY A 51 -11.04 21.27 28.86
CA GLY A 51 -10.60 20.96 27.51
C GLY A 51 -10.00 19.56 27.33
N LEU A 52 -10.12 18.68 28.33
CA LEU A 52 -9.75 17.27 28.23
C LEU A 52 -10.93 16.47 27.67
N SER A 53 -10.67 15.62 26.68
CA SER A 53 -11.59 14.60 26.20
C SER A 53 -10.84 13.32 25.87
N VAL A 54 -11.51 12.18 26.00
CA VAL A 54 -10.98 10.89 25.60
C VAL A 54 -11.88 10.26 24.55
N LYS A 55 -11.27 9.51 23.65
CA LYS A 55 -11.97 8.78 22.59
C LYS A 55 -11.43 7.37 22.53
N ALA A 56 -12.30 6.41 22.29
CA ALA A 56 -11.95 5.03 22.01
C ALA A 56 -12.65 4.59 20.74
N LEU A 57 -11.92 4.02 19.82
CA LEU A 57 -12.44 3.44 18.59
C LEU A 57 -12.10 1.95 18.54
N VAL A 58 -13.09 1.12 18.31
CA VAL A 58 -12.93 -0.27 17.92
C VAL A 58 -13.49 -0.44 16.52
N ASN A 59 -12.73 -0.99 15.61
CA ASN A 59 -13.18 -1.30 14.26
C ASN A 59 -12.88 -2.77 13.95
N PHE A 60 -13.88 -3.44 13.43
CA PHE A 60 -13.77 -4.80 12.92
C PHE A 60 -14.23 -4.83 11.46
N LYS A 61 -13.32 -5.23 10.58
CA LYS A 61 -13.61 -5.44 9.17
C LYS A 61 -13.35 -6.89 8.80
N ASN A 62 -14.33 -7.51 8.14
CA ASN A 62 -14.20 -8.83 7.56
C ASN A 62 -14.60 -8.75 6.09
N TRP A 63 -13.74 -9.23 5.22
CA TRP A 63 -14.03 -9.45 3.81
C TRP A 63 -14.00 -10.94 3.52
N SER A 64 -14.93 -11.41 2.72
CA SER A 64 -14.98 -12.80 2.29
C SER A 64 -15.45 -12.90 0.84
N GLU A 65 -14.82 -13.81 0.12
CA GLU A 65 -15.14 -14.17 -1.25
C GLU A 65 -15.35 -15.66 -1.33
N SER A 66 -16.38 -16.08 -2.07
CA SER A 66 -16.53 -17.45 -2.51
C SER A 66 -16.85 -17.46 -4.00
N THR A 67 -16.06 -18.16 -4.78
CA THR A 67 -16.23 -18.27 -6.23
C THR A 67 -16.17 -19.72 -6.67
N TYR A 68 -16.95 -20.05 -7.69
CA TYR A 68 -16.88 -21.33 -8.36
C TYR A 68 -17.17 -21.17 -9.86
N ASN A 69 -16.58 -22.05 -10.64
CA ASN A 69 -16.81 -22.10 -12.08
C ASN A 69 -17.80 -23.22 -12.36
N ARG A 70 -18.74 -22.95 -13.25
CA ARG A 70 -19.55 -23.97 -13.88
C ARG A 70 -19.14 -24.06 -15.33
N SER A 71 -18.93 -25.29 -15.82
CA SER A 71 -18.50 -25.50 -17.20
C SER A 71 -19.13 -26.73 -17.79
N ILE A 72 -19.32 -26.66 -19.09
CA ILE A 72 -19.76 -27.77 -19.91
C ILE A 72 -18.73 -28.00 -21.02
N THR A 73 -18.37 -29.21 -21.25
CA THR A 73 -17.52 -29.54 -22.41
C THR A 73 -18.35 -29.43 -23.66
N PRO A 74 -18.01 -28.57 -24.62
CA PRO A 74 -18.82 -28.39 -25.82
C PRO A 74 -18.68 -29.58 -26.79
N TYR A 75 -19.77 -29.90 -27.49
CA TYR A 75 -19.76 -30.84 -28.61
C TYR A 75 -19.27 -30.11 -29.85
N TYR A 76 -18.17 -30.60 -30.47
CA TYR A 76 -17.67 -30.07 -31.73
C TYR A 76 -17.95 -30.94 -32.90
N TYR A 77 -18.39 -30.32 -33.98
CA TYR A 77 -18.75 -30.99 -35.24
C TYR A 77 -18.06 -30.29 -36.40
N LYS A 78 -17.76 -31.08 -37.44
CA LYS A 78 -17.45 -30.57 -38.79
C LYS A 78 -18.42 -31.21 -39.81
N VAL A 79 -18.55 -30.56 -40.96
CA VAL A 79 -19.23 -31.21 -42.11
C VAL A 79 -18.37 -32.39 -42.56
N LYS A 80 -18.96 -33.55 -42.69
CA LYS A 80 -18.27 -34.76 -43.17
C LYS A 80 -17.86 -34.54 -44.61
N ASP A 81 -16.59 -34.87 -44.93
CA ASP A 81 -16.03 -34.63 -46.24
C ASP A 81 -16.85 -35.38 -47.30
N GLY A 82 -17.23 -34.68 -48.40
CA GLY A 82 -18.03 -35.19 -49.50
C GLY A 82 -19.53 -35.38 -49.21
N SER A 83 -20.03 -35.02 -48.03
CA SER A 83 -21.46 -35.21 -47.70
C SER A 83 -22.35 -34.03 -48.07
N TYR A 84 -21.80 -32.90 -48.51
CA TYR A 84 -22.59 -31.73 -48.87
C TYR A 84 -23.24 -31.88 -50.23
N ASP A 85 -24.58 -31.82 -50.28
CA ASP A 85 -25.39 -31.83 -51.50
C ASP A 85 -25.81 -30.41 -51.86
N PHE A 86 -25.30 -29.89 -52.97
CA PHE A 86 -25.59 -28.52 -53.46
C PHE A 86 -27.04 -28.33 -53.92
N GLY A 87 -27.75 -29.44 -54.30
CA GLY A 87 -29.12 -29.38 -54.77
C GLY A 87 -30.15 -29.23 -53.64
N THR A 88 -29.90 -29.90 -52.54
CA THR A 88 -30.81 -29.93 -51.37
C THR A 88 -30.31 -29.14 -50.15
N ASN A 89 -29.08 -28.62 -50.19
CA ASN A 89 -28.41 -27.98 -49.08
C ASN A 89 -28.34 -28.86 -47.81
N GLN A 90 -28.26 -30.19 -48.02
CA GLN A 90 -28.13 -31.16 -46.93
C GLN A 90 -26.68 -31.60 -46.75
N TYR A 91 -26.32 -31.93 -45.51
CA TYR A 91 -25.00 -32.43 -45.17
C TYR A 91 -25.04 -33.34 -43.95
N GLU A 92 -24.07 -34.23 -43.84
CA GLU A 92 -23.85 -35.03 -42.64
C GLU A 92 -22.82 -34.34 -41.74
N LEU A 93 -23.05 -34.39 -40.40
CA LEU A 93 -22.11 -33.92 -39.41
C LEU A 93 -21.24 -35.06 -38.89
N GLN A 94 -19.95 -34.84 -38.84
CA GLN A 94 -18.99 -35.70 -38.17
C GLN A 94 -18.64 -35.07 -36.80
N THR A 95 -18.79 -35.88 -35.74
CA THR A 95 -18.38 -35.47 -34.39
C THR A 95 -16.87 -35.42 -34.28
N LEU A 96 -16.32 -34.29 -33.95
CA LEU A 96 -14.89 -34.08 -33.64
C LEU A 96 -14.59 -34.31 -32.17
N GLN A 97 -15.47 -33.80 -31.30
CA GLN A 97 -15.36 -33.93 -29.86
C GLN A 97 -16.72 -34.19 -29.25
N THR A 98 -16.79 -35.22 -28.44
CA THR A 98 -17.98 -35.49 -27.60
C THR A 98 -17.91 -34.59 -26.39
N GLY A 99 -18.97 -33.82 -26.19
CA GLY A 99 -19.11 -32.93 -25.05
C GLY A 99 -19.74 -33.60 -23.82
N SER A 100 -20.12 -32.81 -22.84
CA SER A 100 -20.89 -33.28 -21.69
C SER A 100 -22.32 -32.71 -21.73
N ASP A 101 -23.30 -33.55 -21.36
CA ASP A 101 -24.70 -33.13 -21.27
C ASP A 101 -25.02 -32.44 -19.96
N TYR A 102 -24.10 -32.48 -18.99
CA TYR A 102 -24.28 -31.93 -17.67
C TYR A 102 -23.21 -30.87 -17.38
N VAL A 103 -23.63 -29.84 -16.68
CA VAL A 103 -22.75 -28.78 -16.18
C VAL A 103 -21.89 -29.33 -15.04
N SER A 104 -20.58 -29.31 -15.22
CA SER A 104 -19.64 -29.59 -14.13
C SER A 104 -19.41 -28.36 -13.28
N GLN A 105 -19.21 -28.57 -12.00
CA GLN A 105 -18.87 -27.50 -11.06
C GLN A 105 -17.47 -27.74 -10.53
N SER A 106 -16.64 -26.68 -10.55
CA SER A 106 -15.35 -26.72 -9.87
C SER A 106 -15.53 -26.67 -8.35
N ASP A 107 -14.47 -27.00 -7.64
CA ASP A 107 -14.42 -26.73 -6.20
C ASP A 107 -14.64 -25.25 -5.91
N ILE A 108 -15.26 -24.98 -4.77
CA ILE A 108 -15.49 -23.60 -4.31
C ILE A 108 -14.17 -23.03 -3.81
N SER A 109 -13.64 -22.03 -4.53
CA SER A 109 -12.52 -21.24 -4.06
C SER A 109 -13.04 -20.25 -3.02
N LYS A 110 -12.41 -20.21 -1.84
CA LYS A 110 -12.76 -19.30 -0.73
C LYS A 110 -11.55 -18.49 -0.35
N SER A 111 -11.74 -17.20 -0.17
CA SER A 111 -10.75 -16.28 0.36
C SER A 111 -11.42 -15.37 1.39
N ALA A 112 -10.72 -15.05 2.45
CA ALA A 112 -11.21 -14.13 3.47
C ALA A 112 -10.04 -13.38 4.08
N ASP A 113 -10.28 -12.11 4.44
CA ASP A 113 -9.40 -11.34 5.29
C ASP A 113 -10.17 -10.68 6.43
N GLN A 114 -9.45 -10.40 7.48
CA GLN A 114 -9.99 -9.80 8.68
C GLN A 114 -9.04 -8.73 9.18
N THR A 115 -9.58 -7.58 9.54
CA THR A 115 -8.84 -6.52 10.21
C THR A 115 -9.51 -6.21 11.54
N PHE A 116 -8.75 -6.25 12.62
CA PHE A 116 -9.12 -5.68 13.90
C PHE A 116 -8.27 -4.44 14.14
N TYR A 117 -8.91 -3.34 14.52
CA TYR A 117 -8.26 -2.07 14.84
C TYR A 117 -8.84 -1.53 16.14
N PHE A 118 -7.97 -1.07 16.99
CA PHE A 118 -8.31 -0.38 18.23
C PHE A 118 -7.42 0.84 18.38
N ASP A 119 -8.03 1.98 18.74
CA ASP A 119 -7.30 3.14 19.25
C ASP A 119 -7.96 3.73 20.49
N PHE A 120 -7.11 4.28 21.34
CA PHE A 120 -7.49 5.10 22.47
C PHE A 120 -6.73 6.40 22.40
N ARG A 121 -7.44 7.52 22.44
CA ARG A 121 -6.88 8.86 22.31
C ARG A 121 -7.35 9.78 23.42
N ALA A 122 -6.42 10.51 23.99
CA ALA A 122 -6.66 11.63 24.90
C ALA A 122 -6.30 12.95 24.21
N ASP A 123 -7.23 13.85 24.12
CA ASP A 123 -7.07 15.19 23.54
C ASP A 123 -7.24 16.24 24.66
N TRP A 124 -6.30 17.17 24.75
CA TRP A 124 -6.38 18.30 25.65
C TRP A 124 -6.13 19.59 24.88
N LYS A 125 -7.04 20.55 25.04
CA LYS A 125 -6.96 21.87 24.40
C LYS A 125 -7.25 22.96 25.40
N ARG A 126 -6.36 23.97 25.48
CA ARG A 126 -6.53 25.07 26.39
C ARG A 126 -5.90 26.37 25.88
N SER A 127 -6.58 27.48 26.14
CA SER A 127 -6.10 28.80 25.83
C SER A 127 -5.84 29.59 27.14
N PHE A 128 -4.72 30.30 27.20
CA PHE A 128 -4.32 31.14 28.32
C PHE A 128 -3.94 32.53 27.78
N GLY A 129 -4.92 33.44 27.71
CA GLY A 129 -4.71 34.70 27.00
C GLY A 129 -4.36 34.47 25.54
N ASP A 130 -3.20 34.96 25.12
CA ASP A 130 -2.70 34.82 23.74
C ASP A 130 -2.01 33.50 23.46
N HIS A 131 -1.90 32.61 24.46
CA HIS A 131 -1.27 31.30 24.32
C HIS A 131 -2.31 30.21 24.12
N ASN A 132 -2.22 29.46 23.02
CA ASN A 132 -3.05 28.32 22.74
C ASN A 132 -2.19 27.04 22.74
N LEU A 133 -2.57 26.10 23.58
CA LEU A 133 -1.93 24.79 23.66
C LEU A 133 -2.93 23.69 23.27
N THR A 134 -2.45 22.73 22.46
CA THR A 134 -3.17 21.49 22.20
C THR A 134 -2.20 20.32 22.38
N ALA A 135 -2.61 19.32 23.15
CA ALA A 135 -1.87 18.09 23.31
C ALA A 135 -2.76 16.89 22.96
N MET A 136 -2.21 15.91 22.31
CA MET A 136 -2.85 14.66 21.99
C MET A 136 -1.90 13.51 22.29
N LEU A 137 -2.41 12.46 22.93
CA LEU A 137 -1.72 11.19 23.11
C LEU A 137 -2.63 10.07 22.65
N MET A 138 -2.10 9.17 21.86
CA MET A 138 -2.85 8.04 21.30
C MET A 138 -2.06 6.75 21.45
N TYR A 139 -2.77 5.68 21.80
CA TYR A 139 -2.31 4.30 21.63
C TYR A 139 -3.14 3.66 20.53
N MET A 140 -2.51 2.88 19.65
CA MET A 140 -3.20 2.14 18.62
C MET A 140 -2.66 0.71 18.49
N MET A 141 -3.53 -0.20 18.09
CA MET A 141 -3.15 -1.55 17.67
C MET A 141 -3.98 -1.98 16.45
N ARG A 142 -3.32 -2.70 15.56
CA ARG A 142 -3.94 -3.27 14.36
C ARG A 142 -3.48 -4.71 14.19
N GLU A 143 -4.44 -5.59 13.94
CA GLU A 143 -4.18 -6.95 13.48
C GLU A 143 -4.86 -7.14 12.12
N TYR A 144 -4.10 -7.50 11.10
CA TYR A 144 -4.60 -7.89 9.79
C TYR A 144 -4.28 -9.35 9.54
N ARG A 145 -5.29 -10.14 9.23
CA ARG A 145 -5.19 -11.58 9.01
C ARG A 145 -5.77 -11.94 7.66
N SER A 146 -4.93 -12.37 6.73
CA SER A 146 -5.30 -12.96 5.44
C SER A 146 -4.78 -14.39 5.28
N SER A 147 -3.92 -14.83 6.22
CA SER A 147 -3.32 -16.15 6.25
C SER A 147 -3.21 -16.66 7.69
N VAL A 148 -2.52 -17.77 7.90
CA VAL A 148 -2.31 -18.35 9.25
C VAL A 148 -1.58 -17.37 10.17
N LEU A 149 -0.61 -16.62 9.62
CA LEU A 149 0.16 -15.62 10.38
C LEU A 149 -0.43 -14.23 10.14
N PRO A 150 -0.90 -13.53 11.18
CA PRO A 150 -1.39 -12.16 11.06
C PRO A 150 -0.24 -11.16 10.92
N ASN A 151 -0.56 -9.97 10.41
CA ASN A 151 0.32 -8.80 10.49
C ASN A 151 -0.16 -7.92 11.64
N ARG A 152 0.72 -7.67 12.62
CA ARG A 152 0.40 -6.90 13.82
C ARG A 152 1.29 -5.68 13.94
N ASN A 153 0.65 -4.55 14.15
CA ASN A 153 1.30 -3.28 14.44
C ASN A 153 0.67 -2.68 15.69
N GLN A 154 1.46 -2.05 16.51
CA GLN A 154 0.99 -1.24 17.64
C GLN A 154 1.91 -0.06 17.84
N GLY A 155 1.40 0.98 18.48
CA GLY A 155 2.22 2.15 18.73
C GLY A 155 1.56 3.18 19.62
N TYR A 156 2.42 4.05 20.14
CA TYR A 156 2.03 5.27 20.81
C TYR A 156 2.35 6.44 19.88
N SER A 157 1.49 7.42 19.82
CA SER A 157 1.77 8.67 19.13
C SER A 157 1.33 9.85 19.98
N GLY A 158 2.05 10.94 19.84
CA GLY A 158 1.70 12.18 20.53
C GLY A 158 1.91 13.38 19.63
N ARG A 159 1.13 14.43 19.90
CA ARG A 159 1.18 15.72 19.23
C ARG A 159 1.04 16.82 20.25
N LEU A 160 1.93 17.77 20.17
CA LEU A 160 1.86 19.00 20.96
C LEU A 160 1.90 20.17 19.98
N THR A 161 0.88 21.04 20.02
CA THR A 161 0.87 22.29 19.26
C THR A 161 0.84 23.47 20.21
N TYR A 162 1.61 24.49 19.89
CA TYR A 162 1.63 25.75 20.60
C TYR A 162 1.48 26.89 19.62
N ASP A 163 0.60 27.79 19.93
CA ASP A 163 0.33 29.04 19.18
C ASP A 163 0.39 30.22 20.12
N TYR A 164 1.17 31.23 19.76
CA TYR A 164 1.22 32.50 20.47
C TYR A 164 0.67 33.61 19.58
N SER A 165 -0.46 34.19 19.98
CA SER A 165 -1.15 35.27 19.27
C SER A 165 -1.35 35.04 17.77
N SER A 166 -1.43 33.79 17.34
CA SER A 166 -1.46 33.39 15.91
C SER A 166 -0.26 33.91 15.09
N ARG A 167 0.86 34.24 15.75
CA ARG A 167 2.10 34.72 15.12
C ARG A 167 3.19 33.67 15.09
N TYR A 168 3.44 33.04 16.23
CA TYR A 168 4.47 32.01 16.38
C TYR A 168 3.79 30.69 16.62
N LEU A 169 4.04 29.76 15.72
CA LEU A 169 3.45 28.44 15.71
C LEU A 169 4.56 27.42 15.94
N PHE A 170 4.33 26.49 16.83
CA PHE A 170 5.21 25.36 17.08
C PHE A 170 4.40 24.08 17.13
N GLU A 171 4.91 23.03 16.51
CA GLU A 171 4.33 21.70 16.58
C GLU A 171 5.42 20.66 16.78
N PHE A 172 5.19 19.76 17.72
CA PHE A 172 6.01 18.58 17.95
C PHE A 172 5.15 17.34 17.87
N ASN A 173 5.57 16.38 17.05
CA ASN A 173 4.93 15.11 16.90
C ASN A 173 5.93 13.99 17.24
N PHE A 174 5.44 12.88 17.75
CA PHE A 174 6.23 11.66 17.83
C PHE A 174 5.37 10.43 17.60
N GLY A 175 5.99 9.40 17.06
CA GLY A 175 5.48 8.03 17.01
C GLY A 175 6.48 7.10 17.69
N TYR A 176 6.00 6.17 18.49
CA TYR A 176 6.77 5.04 19.00
C TYR A 176 6.06 3.78 18.55
N ASN A 177 6.48 3.25 17.42
CA ASN A 177 5.77 2.22 16.69
C ASN A 177 6.49 0.88 16.76
N GLY A 178 5.71 -0.20 16.85
CA GLY A 178 6.20 -1.57 16.91
C GLY A 178 5.59 -2.45 15.82
N SER A 179 6.45 -3.25 15.17
CA SER A 179 6.08 -4.23 14.16
C SER A 179 6.57 -5.62 14.54
N GLU A 180 5.72 -6.64 14.42
CA GLU A 180 6.12 -8.02 14.65
C GLU A 180 7.03 -8.63 13.58
N ARG A 181 7.16 -7.96 12.43
CA ARG A 181 8.04 -8.39 11.33
C ARG A 181 9.52 -8.29 11.70
N LEU A 182 9.85 -7.53 12.74
CA LEU A 182 11.20 -7.27 13.21
C LEU A 182 11.54 -8.09 14.49
N ALA A 183 12.82 -8.37 14.67
CA ALA A 183 13.32 -9.05 15.86
C ALA A 183 13.00 -8.25 17.14
N SER A 184 12.97 -8.93 18.28
CA SER A 184 12.50 -8.30 19.53
C SER A 184 13.30 -7.05 19.94
N GLY A 185 14.59 -6.96 19.58
CA GLY A 185 15.45 -5.80 19.84
C GLY A 185 15.24 -4.62 18.89
N GLU A 186 14.74 -4.87 17.67
CA GLU A 186 14.54 -3.86 16.62
C GLU A 186 13.06 -3.55 16.37
N ARG A 187 12.18 -4.14 17.16
CA ARG A 187 10.73 -4.13 16.95
C ARG A 187 10.13 -2.75 17.11
N PHE A 188 10.57 -1.98 18.11
CA PHE A 188 10.03 -0.68 18.46
C PHE A 188 11.04 0.41 18.15
N GLU A 189 10.60 1.48 17.49
CA GLU A 189 11.44 2.62 17.21
C GLU A 189 10.70 3.96 17.38
N PHE A 190 11.46 5.03 17.70
CA PHE A 190 10.94 6.36 17.99
C PHE A 190 11.14 7.29 16.78
N PHE A 191 10.07 7.92 16.35
CA PHE A 191 9.99 8.77 15.16
C PHE A 191 9.53 10.18 15.55
N PRO A 192 10.45 11.09 15.89
CA PRO A 192 10.11 12.48 16.22
C PRO A 192 10.00 13.34 14.97
N ALA A 193 9.14 14.38 15.05
CA ALA A 193 9.06 15.44 14.06
C ALA A 193 8.75 16.77 14.77
N ALA A 194 9.33 17.86 14.29
CA ALA A 194 9.06 19.20 14.78
C ALA A 194 8.85 20.16 13.62
N SER A 195 7.97 21.14 13.81
CA SER A 195 7.75 22.21 12.85
C SER A 195 7.58 23.55 13.57
N VAL A 196 7.98 24.61 12.86
CA VAL A 196 7.83 25.99 13.29
C VAL A 196 7.17 26.81 12.19
N GLY A 197 6.36 27.76 12.59
CA GLY A 197 5.73 28.73 11.69
C GLY A 197 5.79 30.13 12.27
N TRP A 198 6.06 31.09 11.42
CA TRP A 198 6.05 32.51 11.78
C TRP A 198 5.16 33.26 10.80
N VAL A 199 4.08 33.85 11.32
CA VAL A 199 3.18 34.71 10.56
C VAL A 199 3.74 36.14 10.62
N VAL A 200 4.66 36.43 9.70
CA VAL A 200 5.37 37.71 9.62
C VAL A 200 4.40 38.86 9.42
N SER A 201 3.35 38.65 8.64
CA SER A 201 2.31 39.67 8.38
C SER A 201 1.50 40.08 9.61
N SER A 202 1.57 39.32 10.71
CA SER A 202 0.91 39.69 11.99
C SER A 202 1.80 40.54 12.90
N GLU A 203 3.02 40.88 12.48
CA GLU A 203 3.94 41.69 13.22
C GLU A 203 3.68 43.19 13.01
N LYS A 204 3.90 43.99 14.02
CA LYS A 204 3.68 45.47 13.97
C LYS A 204 4.52 46.15 12.88
N PHE A 205 5.74 45.68 12.64
CA PHE A 205 6.64 46.27 11.63
C PHE A 205 6.14 45.99 10.19
N TRP A 206 5.21 45.03 10.00
CA TRP A 206 4.65 44.67 8.68
C TRP A 206 3.53 45.61 8.23
N GLU A 207 2.99 46.44 9.14
CA GLU A 207 1.84 47.30 8.86
C GLU A 207 1.97 48.16 7.58
N PRO A 208 3.14 48.74 7.25
CA PRO A 208 3.31 49.50 5.99
C PRO A 208 3.21 48.61 4.73
N MET A 209 3.58 47.32 4.85
CA MET A 209 3.60 46.37 3.73
C MET A 209 2.22 45.70 3.51
N SER A 210 1.31 45.80 4.45
CA SER A 210 0.00 45.12 4.42
C SER A 210 -0.88 45.53 3.23
N LYS A 211 -0.63 46.69 2.62
CA LYS A 211 -1.32 47.15 1.39
C LYS A 211 -0.99 46.27 0.17
N TYR A 212 0.16 45.62 0.17
CA TYR A 212 0.66 44.85 -0.97
C TYR A 212 0.68 43.34 -0.66
N VAL A 213 1.10 43.03 0.58
CA VAL A 213 1.24 41.66 1.06
C VAL A 213 0.33 41.47 2.27
N ASP A 214 -0.84 40.90 2.01
CA ASP A 214 -1.91 40.73 3.01
C ASP A 214 -1.56 39.65 4.03
N HIS A 215 -0.86 38.63 3.60
CA HIS A 215 -0.44 37.52 4.42
C HIS A 215 0.95 37.03 3.99
N LEU A 216 1.83 36.84 4.97
CA LEU A 216 3.10 36.15 4.80
C LEU A 216 3.35 35.24 6.01
N LYS A 217 3.46 33.97 5.76
CA LYS A 217 3.83 32.94 6.74
C LYS A 217 5.06 32.19 6.27
N LEU A 218 6.08 32.12 7.08
CA LEU A 218 7.24 31.27 6.89
C LEU A 218 7.05 30.00 7.69
N ARG A 219 7.49 28.87 7.16
CA ARG A 219 7.40 27.56 7.82
C ARG A 219 8.64 26.72 7.56
N ALA A 220 8.99 25.91 8.56
CA ALA A 220 10.04 24.92 8.44
C ALA A 220 9.67 23.70 9.25
N SER A 221 9.98 22.52 8.74
CA SER A 221 9.78 21.25 9.43
C SER A 221 10.95 20.31 9.24
N TYR A 222 11.19 19.50 10.26
CA TYR A 222 12.10 18.37 10.20
C TYR A 222 11.52 17.19 10.96
N GLY A 223 11.56 16.01 10.37
CA GLY A 223 11.01 14.82 10.99
C GLY A 223 11.67 13.54 10.52
N LEU A 224 11.62 12.54 11.39
CA LEU A 224 11.97 11.17 11.09
C LEU A 224 10.69 10.36 10.93
N VAL A 225 10.56 9.61 9.83
CA VAL A 225 9.45 8.68 9.56
C VAL A 225 10.02 7.30 9.35
N GLY A 226 9.39 6.27 9.93
CA GLY A 226 9.76 4.87 9.75
C GLY A 226 8.78 4.12 8.86
N SER A 227 9.30 3.09 8.20
CA SER A 227 8.49 2.11 7.48
C SER A 227 8.94 0.70 7.83
N ASP A 228 7.98 -0.19 8.12
CA ASP A 228 8.17 -1.64 8.25
C ASP A 228 7.64 -2.39 7.02
N GLU A 229 7.22 -1.66 5.99
CA GLU A 229 6.75 -2.21 4.73
C GLU A 229 7.94 -2.49 3.82
N PHE A 230 8.43 -3.71 3.89
CA PHE A 230 9.53 -4.18 3.05
C PHE A 230 9.01 -4.57 1.67
N ASN A 231 9.90 -4.55 0.67
CA ASN A 231 9.60 -5.04 -0.67
C ASN A 231 8.86 -6.38 -0.61
N GLY A 232 7.78 -6.54 -1.38
CA GLY A 232 6.89 -7.70 -1.38
C GLY A 232 7.55 -9.08 -1.53
N SER A 233 8.84 -9.13 -1.92
CA SER A 233 9.65 -10.33 -1.97
C SER A 233 10.34 -10.69 -0.64
N ALA A 234 10.31 -9.79 0.36
CA ALA A 234 10.96 -10.02 1.64
C ALA A 234 10.14 -11.01 2.50
N PRO A 235 10.80 -11.96 3.18
CA PRO A 235 10.14 -12.89 4.07
C PRO A 235 9.42 -12.17 5.23
N HIS A 236 8.31 -12.74 5.70
CA HIS A 236 7.55 -12.14 6.80
C HIS A 236 8.38 -12.01 8.08
N PHE A 237 9.13 -13.05 8.45
CA PHE A 237 10.01 -13.04 9.62
C PHE A 237 11.47 -13.11 9.16
N LEU A 238 12.09 -11.95 8.99
CA LEU A 238 13.49 -11.83 8.54
C LEU A 238 14.51 -12.38 9.55
N TYR A 239 14.16 -12.42 10.83
CA TYR A 239 15.03 -12.90 11.92
C TYR A 239 14.99 -14.42 12.12
N GLN A 240 14.28 -15.16 11.26
CA GLN A 240 14.21 -16.62 11.32
C GLN A 240 14.84 -17.27 10.10
N ASN A 241 15.69 -18.28 10.31
CA ASN A 241 16.15 -19.12 9.24
C ASN A 241 15.03 -20.03 8.73
N ASN A 242 14.90 -20.16 7.42
CA ASN A 242 14.07 -21.18 6.81
C ASN A 242 14.95 -22.09 5.95
N ILE A 243 15.22 -23.29 6.43
CA ILE A 243 16.09 -24.29 5.81
C ILE A 243 15.32 -25.60 5.67
N SER A 244 15.27 -26.13 4.45
CA SER A 244 14.71 -27.45 4.18
C SER A 244 15.83 -28.45 3.92
N ILE A 245 15.88 -29.56 4.66
CA ILE A 245 16.96 -30.54 4.57
C ILE A 245 16.91 -31.35 3.29
N GLY A 246 15.75 -31.53 2.67
CA GLY A 246 15.56 -32.41 1.53
C GLY A 246 15.07 -31.74 0.26
N ALA A 247 15.29 -30.41 0.09
CA ALA A 247 14.77 -29.65 -1.05
C ALA A 247 15.88 -28.97 -1.91
N GLY A 248 17.15 -29.09 -1.54
CA GLY A 248 18.28 -28.55 -2.30
C GLY A 248 18.63 -29.36 -3.54
N HIS A 249 19.79 -29.01 -4.12
CA HIS A 249 20.32 -29.73 -5.26
C HIS A 249 20.44 -31.22 -4.98
N SER A 250 20.05 -32.04 -5.95
CA SER A 250 20.12 -33.48 -5.86
C SER A 250 21.37 -33.99 -6.58
N PHE A 251 21.92 -35.05 -6.05
CA PHE A 251 22.94 -35.86 -6.73
C PHE A 251 22.55 -37.32 -6.67
N TRP A 252 22.95 -38.03 -7.69
CA TRP A 252 22.66 -39.48 -7.84
C TRP A 252 23.87 -40.27 -7.37
N THR A 253 23.62 -41.26 -6.53
CA THR A 253 24.63 -42.20 -6.05
C THR A 253 24.19 -43.61 -6.36
N GLY A 254 25.13 -44.51 -6.55
CA GLY A 254 24.87 -45.90 -6.87
C GLY A 254 25.26 -46.29 -8.31
N LEU A 255 24.97 -47.52 -8.65
CA LEU A 255 25.18 -48.07 -10.01
C LEU A 255 23.99 -47.65 -10.91
N PRO A 256 24.17 -47.59 -12.25
CA PRO A 256 23.09 -47.26 -13.19
C PRO A 256 21.81 -48.11 -13.06
N SER A 257 21.92 -49.32 -12.48
CA SER A 257 20.79 -50.21 -12.20
C SER A 257 20.14 -50.00 -10.83
N ASN A 258 20.73 -49.18 -9.97
CA ASN A 258 20.23 -48.92 -8.61
C ASN A 258 20.67 -47.51 -8.16
N GLU A 259 20.18 -46.52 -8.84
CA GLU A 259 20.48 -45.09 -8.52
C GLU A 259 19.66 -44.62 -7.34
N ILE A 260 20.33 -43.96 -6.40
CA ILE A 260 19.72 -43.33 -5.23
C ILE A 260 19.86 -41.82 -5.37
N ASN A 261 18.72 -41.13 -5.45
CA ASN A 261 18.72 -39.68 -5.44
C ASN A 261 18.91 -39.15 -4.00
N ARG A 262 19.94 -38.35 -3.79
CA ARG A 262 20.23 -37.68 -2.53
C ARG A 262 20.03 -36.18 -2.71
N LYS A 263 19.08 -35.64 -1.98
CA LYS A 263 18.81 -34.19 -1.96
C LYS A 263 19.55 -33.53 -0.79
N GLY A 264 20.22 -32.44 -1.07
CA GLY A 264 20.87 -31.59 -0.07
C GLY A 264 19.93 -30.61 0.61
N PRO A 265 20.44 -29.77 1.52
CA PRO A 265 19.66 -28.69 2.11
C PRO A 265 19.39 -27.56 1.12
N ALA A 266 18.22 -26.93 1.23
CA ALA A 266 17.88 -25.68 0.56
C ALA A 266 17.69 -24.60 1.60
N PHE A 267 18.32 -23.45 1.38
CA PHE A 267 18.18 -22.25 2.21
C PHE A 267 17.15 -21.34 1.55
N TYR A 268 15.98 -21.17 2.18
CA TYR A 268 14.94 -20.28 1.69
C TYR A 268 15.03 -18.88 2.29
N VAL A 269 15.44 -18.79 3.56
CA VAL A 269 15.65 -17.54 4.27
C VAL A 269 16.88 -17.69 5.15
N LEU A 270 17.80 -16.76 5.05
CA LEU A 270 18.87 -16.56 6.02
C LEU A 270 18.46 -15.49 7.01
N ALA A 271 18.50 -15.80 8.29
CA ALA A 271 18.13 -14.86 9.34
C ALA A 271 18.96 -13.58 9.29
N VAL A 272 18.28 -12.45 9.47
CA VAL A 272 18.88 -11.13 9.60
C VAL A 272 18.40 -10.54 10.92
N GLU A 273 19.18 -10.73 11.97
CA GLU A 273 18.81 -10.34 13.34
C GLU A 273 18.73 -8.82 13.53
N ASN A 274 19.51 -8.05 12.77
CA ASN A 274 19.60 -6.58 12.85
C ASN A 274 18.78 -5.88 11.75
N ALA A 275 17.86 -6.57 11.08
CA ALA A 275 16.92 -5.88 10.21
C ALA A 275 16.02 -4.97 11.05
N GLY A 276 16.11 -3.68 10.80
CA GLY A 276 15.35 -2.64 11.49
C GLY A 276 14.43 -1.89 10.54
N TRP A 277 13.79 -0.87 11.08
CA TRP A 277 12.95 0.03 10.32
C TRP A 277 13.73 0.75 9.21
N GLU A 278 13.10 0.97 8.08
CA GLU A 278 13.55 1.94 7.09
C GLU A 278 13.27 3.35 7.60
N HIS A 279 14.22 4.27 7.41
CA HIS A 279 14.12 5.65 7.85
C HIS A 279 13.93 6.60 6.69
N VAL A 280 13.10 7.61 6.88
CA VAL A 280 13.00 8.77 5.98
C VAL A 280 13.16 10.04 6.83
N LYS A 281 14.29 10.72 6.69
CA LYS A 281 14.55 12.05 7.26
C LYS A 281 14.00 13.07 6.30
N LYS A 282 12.94 13.76 6.73
CA LYS A 282 12.24 14.77 5.93
C LYS A 282 12.57 16.15 6.40
N PHE A 283 13.04 16.98 5.51
CA PHE A 283 13.25 18.41 5.73
C PHE A 283 12.40 19.18 4.72
N ASP A 284 11.69 20.16 5.21
CA ASP A 284 10.83 21.03 4.41
C ASP A 284 10.94 22.48 4.92
N VAL A 285 11.06 23.43 4.00
CA VAL A 285 11.03 24.86 4.26
C VAL A 285 10.26 25.56 3.18
N GLY A 286 9.35 26.43 3.58
CA GLY A 286 8.50 27.12 2.62
C GLY A 286 7.88 28.40 3.16
N PHE A 287 7.11 29.04 2.29
CA PHE A 287 6.31 30.20 2.65
C PHE A 287 4.95 30.18 1.97
N ASP A 288 3.98 30.76 2.66
CA ASP A 288 2.65 31.08 2.15
C ASP A 288 2.50 32.60 2.08
N MET A 289 2.19 33.13 0.90
CA MET A 289 2.08 34.56 0.67
C MET A 289 0.79 34.90 -0.07
N SER A 290 0.07 35.91 0.41
CA SER A 290 -1.09 36.49 -0.28
C SER A 290 -0.81 37.93 -0.65
N LEU A 291 -1.04 38.29 -1.90
CA LEU A 291 -0.80 39.59 -2.49
C LEU A 291 -2.13 40.21 -2.95
N PHE A 292 -2.38 41.44 -2.57
CA PHE A 292 -3.52 42.29 -3.01
C PHE A 292 -4.90 41.61 -2.79
N ASN A 293 -5.01 40.70 -1.81
CA ASN A 293 -6.19 39.84 -1.59
C ASN A 293 -6.66 39.08 -2.85
N GLN A 294 -5.76 38.84 -3.82
CA GLN A 294 -6.09 38.24 -5.12
C GLN A 294 -5.15 37.12 -5.53
N LEU A 295 -3.88 37.21 -5.17
CA LEU A 295 -2.85 36.27 -5.61
C LEU A 295 -2.27 35.54 -4.39
N ASN A 296 -2.47 34.24 -4.33
CA ASN A 296 -1.89 33.37 -3.32
C ASN A 296 -0.77 32.54 -3.93
N ILE A 297 0.39 32.58 -3.29
CA ILE A 297 1.60 31.85 -3.67
C ILE A 297 2.03 30.99 -2.51
N THR A 298 2.20 29.71 -2.76
CA THR A 298 2.82 28.77 -1.82
C THR A 298 4.07 28.21 -2.47
N PHE A 299 5.18 28.28 -1.77
CA PHE A 299 6.45 27.73 -2.22
C PHE A 299 7.05 26.84 -1.15
N ASP A 300 7.56 25.68 -1.58
CA ASP A 300 8.24 24.70 -0.74
C ASP A 300 9.53 24.22 -1.38
N TYR A 301 10.56 24.08 -0.56
CA TYR A 301 11.73 23.29 -0.82
C TYR A 301 11.72 22.10 0.14
N PHE A 302 11.81 20.89 -0.41
CA PHE A 302 11.88 19.66 0.37
C PHE A 302 13.12 18.83 0.07
N ARG A 303 13.55 18.08 1.08
CA ARG A 303 14.60 17.08 0.96
C ARG A 303 14.27 15.90 1.85
N ASP A 304 14.02 14.76 1.20
CA ASP A 304 13.82 13.46 1.84
C ASP A 304 15.10 12.64 1.69
N HIS A 305 15.66 12.19 2.80
CA HIS A 305 16.77 11.26 2.83
C HIS A 305 16.27 9.95 3.39
N ARG A 306 16.08 8.96 2.51
CA ARG A 306 15.67 7.61 2.87
C ARG A 306 16.91 6.74 3.00
N ASP A 307 17.11 6.19 4.18
CA ASP A 307 18.22 5.29 4.49
C ASP A 307 17.71 3.99 5.14
N ARG A 308 18.60 3.03 5.33
CA ARG A 308 18.29 1.71 5.90
C ARG A 308 17.21 0.95 5.08
N ILE A 309 17.13 1.19 3.77
CA ILE A 309 16.20 0.44 2.91
C ILE A 309 16.62 -1.02 2.88
N LEU A 310 15.68 -1.92 3.17
CA LEU A 310 15.95 -3.34 3.18
C LEU A 310 16.08 -3.88 1.76
N MET A 311 17.23 -4.41 1.42
CA MET A 311 17.55 -4.94 0.10
C MET A 311 18.23 -6.30 0.17
N ALA A 312 17.97 -7.15 -0.83
CA ALA A 312 18.72 -8.39 -1.01
C ALA A 312 20.16 -8.06 -1.49
N ARG A 313 21.17 -8.69 -0.88
CA ARG A 313 22.58 -8.50 -1.24
C ARG A 313 22.92 -9.20 -2.55
N SER A 314 22.57 -8.61 -3.68
CA SER A 314 22.84 -9.14 -5.02
C SER A 314 24.35 -9.23 -5.38
N SER A 315 25.21 -8.55 -4.63
CA SER A 315 26.68 -8.61 -4.80
C SER A 315 27.34 -9.89 -4.25
N TRP A 316 26.59 -10.76 -3.59
CA TRP A 316 27.10 -12.03 -3.10
C TRP A 316 27.44 -12.96 -4.26
N PRO A 317 28.68 -13.51 -4.32
CA PRO A 317 29.07 -14.39 -5.38
C PRO A 317 28.27 -15.69 -5.41
N ASN A 318 27.84 -16.11 -6.59
CA ASN A 318 27.09 -17.37 -6.77
C ASN A 318 27.86 -18.62 -6.28
N MET A 319 29.19 -18.55 -6.22
CA MET A 319 30.05 -19.62 -5.70
C MET A 319 29.78 -19.97 -4.23
N LEU A 320 29.12 -19.08 -3.48
CA LEU A 320 28.71 -19.38 -2.10
C LEU A 320 27.51 -20.34 -2.01
N GLY A 321 26.91 -20.70 -3.13
CA GLY A 321 25.85 -21.71 -3.18
C GLY A 321 24.45 -21.26 -2.72
N TYR A 322 24.25 -19.99 -2.45
CA TYR A 322 22.93 -19.44 -2.06
C TYR A 322 22.10 -19.07 -3.28
N TRP A 323 21.71 -20.07 -4.05
CA TRP A 323 20.88 -19.88 -5.24
C TRP A 323 19.45 -19.50 -4.86
N GLY A 324 19.04 -18.26 -5.17
CA GLY A 324 17.70 -17.77 -4.95
C GLY A 324 17.35 -17.30 -3.52
N SER A 325 18.29 -17.36 -2.58
CA SER A 325 18.09 -16.98 -1.17
C SER A 325 19.18 -16.03 -0.68
N LEU A 326 19.29 -14.89 -1.35
CA LEU A 326 20.26 -13.87 -0.96
C LEU A 326 19.93 -13.30 0.42
N PRO A 327 20.94 -13.08 1.28
CA PRO A 327 20.71 -12.44 2.57
C PRO A 327 20.23 -11.00 2.37
N TRP A 328 19.30 -10.59 3.20
CA TRP A 328 18.77 -9.23 3.21
C TRP A 328 19.57 -8.35 4.15
N SER A 329 19.60 -7.06 3.89
CA SER A 329 20.28 -6.08 4.76
C SER A 329 19.73 -4.68 4.52
N ASN A 330 19.74 -3.84 5.56
CA ASN A 330 19.34 -2.43 5.50
C ASN A 330 20.48 -1.56 4.94
N ILE A 331 20.74 -1.65 3.64
CA ILE A 331 21.88 -1.01 2.96
C ILE A 331 21.49 0.03 1.90
N GLY A 332 20.21 0.05 1.50
CA GLY A 332 19.78 0.99 0.47
C GLY A 332 19.66 2.41 0.99
N GLU A 333 20.04 3.37 0.16
CA GLU A 333 19.96 4.79 0.44
C GLU A 333 19.47 5.55 -0.79
N VAL A 334 18.50 6.46 -0.61
CA VAL A 334 17.92 7.29 -1.67
C VAL A 334 17.72 8.70 -1.13
N ILE A 335 18.11 9.69 -1.92
CA ILE A 335 17.82 11.09 -1.64
C ILE A 335 16.84 11.60 -2.69
N ASN A 336 15.74 12.17 -2.23
CA ASN A 336 14.78 12.91 -3.04
C ASN A 336 14.77 14.37 -2.59
N ARG A 337 14.91 15.29 -3.52
CA ARG A 337 14.88 16.74 -3.25
C ARG A 337 14.16 17.46 -4.36
N GLY A 338 13.49 18.54 -4.02
CA GLY A 338 12.75 19.29 -5.02
C GLY A 338 12.21 20.61 -4.53
N VAL A 339 11.48 21.23 -5.42
CA VAL A 339 10.72 22.46 -5.15
C VAL A 339 9.30 22.31 -5.65
N GLU A 340 8.39 22.92 -4.92
CA GLU A 340 6.97 22.98 -5.28
C GLU A 340 6.52 24.44 -5.26
N LEU A 341 5.76 24.83 -6.26
CA LEU A 341 5.18 26.15 -6.38
C LEU A 341 3.71 26.02 -6.73
N SER A 342 2.85 26.62 -5.93
CA SER A 342 1.42 26.76 -6.22
C SER A 342 1.05 28.23 -6.32
N VAL A 343 0.33 28.58 -7.38
CA VAL A 343 -0.12 29.97 -7.63
C VAL A 343 -1.62 29.91 -7.89
N ASN A 344 -2.37 30.68 -7.08
CA ASN A 344 -3.80 30.88 -7.25
C ASN A 344 -4.09 32.36 -7.39
N TRP A 345 -4.62 32.76 -8.51
CA TRP A 345 -5.01 34.13 -8.75
C TRP A 345 -6.51 34.21 -9.05
N ASN A 346 -7.21 35.04 -8.27
CA ASN A 346 -8.63 35.30 -8.44
C ASN A 346 -8.84 36.81 -8.53
N LYS A 347 -9.45 37.25 -9.62
CA LYS A 347 -9.75 38.66 -9.81
C LYS A 347 -11.13 38.87 -10.44
N ARG A 348 -11.86 39.81 -9.82
CA ARG A 348 -13.13 40.29 -10.37
C ARG A 348 -12.88 41.57 -11.18
N PHE A 349 -13.32 41.58 -12.43
CA PHE A 349 -13.30 42.73 -13.32
C PHE A 349 -14.73 43.26 -13.52
N GLY A 350 -15.01 44.42 -12.93
CA GLY A 350 -16.36 44.96 -12.94
C GLY A 350 -17.37 44.12 -12.16
N LYS A 351 -18.61 44.04 -12.66
CA LYS A 351 -19.70 43.29 -12.00
C LYS A 351 -19.87 41.89 -12.57
N ASP A 352 -19.43 41.66 -13.84
CA ASP A 352 -19.86 40.51 -14.65
C ASP A 352 -18.73 39.49 -14.93
N TRP A 353 -17.45 39.87 -14.72
CA TRP A 353 -16.33 38.99 -15.01
C TRP A 353 -15.57 38.56 -13.75
N ILE A 354 -15.37 37.27 -13.58
CA ILE A 354 -14.48 36.69 -12.57
C ILE A 354 -13.47 35.81 -13.32
N VAL A 355 -12.20 36.05 -13.06
CA VAL A 355 -11.11 35.26 -13.64
C VAL A 355 -10.40 34.53 -12.52
N ASP A 356 -10.36 33.22 -12.61
CA ASP A 356 -9.61 32.32 -11.72
C ASP A 356 -8.49 31.66 -12.50
N PHE A 357 -7.27 31.81 -12.04
CA PHE A 357 -6.12 31.08 -12.56
C PHE A 357 -5.50 30.25 -11.45
N ARG A 358 -5.22 28.98 -11.74
CA ARG A 358 -4.51 28.07 -10.85
C ARG A 358 -3.37 27.38 -11.60
N GLY A 359 -2.18 27.45 -11.03
CA GLY A 359 -1.00 26.82 -11.59
C GLY A 359 -0.22 26.11 -10.49
N ASN A 360 0.24 24.88 -10.77
CA ASN A 360 1.14 24.13 -9.91
C ASN A 360 2.37 23.74 -10.71
N PHE A 361 3.53 23.88 -10.09
CA PHE A 361 4.80 23.44 -10.64
C PHE A 361 5.53 22.63 -9.58
N THR A 362 5.98 21.45 -9.96
CA THR A 362 6.79 20.58 -9.09
C THR A 362 8.01 20.13 -9.89
N TYR A 363 9.17 20.30 -9.30
CA TYR A 363 10.42 19.72 -9.78
C TYR A 363 11.03 18.86 -8.70
N ASN A 364 11.34 17.61 -9.00
CA ASN A 364 12.02 16.71 -8.08
C ASN A 364 13.16 15.97 -8.76
N GLN A 365 14.14 15.57 -7.96
CA GLN A 365 15.29 14.77 -8.36
C GLN A 365 15.53 13.66 -7.35
N ASN A 366 15.56 12.42 -7.82
CA ASN A 366 15.91 11.25 -7.03
C ASN A 366 17.35 10.83 -7.35
N GLU A 367 18.11 10.48 -6.32
CA GLU A 367 19.49 10.02 -6.41
C GLU A 367 19.66 8.77 -5.52
N TYR A 368 20.13 7.69 -6.11
CA TYR A 368 20.56 6.49 -5.38
C TYR A 368 22.01 6.66 -4.93
N LYS A 369 22.30 6.25 -3.69
CA LYS A 369 23.62 6.32 -3.07
C LYS A 369 24.29 4.95 -3.00
#